data_0cc109e21819770298a16561103bedea
#
_entry.id   0cc109e21819770298a16561103bedea
#
_cell.length_a   1.000
_cell.length_b   1.000
_cell.length_c   1.000
_cell.angle_alpha   90.00
_cell.angle_beta   90.00
_cell.angle_gamma   90.00
#
_symmetry.space_group_name_H-M   'P 1'
#
loop_
_entity.id
_entity.type
_entity.pdbx_description
1 polymer ?
#
loop_
_entity_poly.entity_id
_entity_poly.type
_entity_poly.pdbx_seq_one_letter_code
_entity_poly.pdbx_strand_id
1 'polypeptide(L)'
;MLVLLAIICFAACNNEWEDELFENKIAFGKNGVADIYVRYKPNGKVSYEVPVVVSGSTVNNKEYKVKVALDVDTLRDLNFERFRYREDLYFKLLDTKYYSLPSTEVTIPSGTNTSILNIDFTLAGINMVEKYILPLTIQDDPSYQVNYRKHYSKALLNVIPFNDYSGVYSATDGLIFDRNLPENTQTPVTMDTRQAFVVDENSVFFYAGVTEEEYEHRELYKIIAKFDDGSDVNEGTLTLTAPHGDKINFKILNNGSYTIRTEMDPLAPYLEKKVISMNLEFEYDEIITETVRLEYRFRGTLIMERKRNITVPDEDQQIIW
;
A
#
# COMPACT_ATOMS: atom_id res chain seq x y z
N MET A 1 -57.49 40.59 -5.85
CA MET A 1 -56.36 40.75 -4.94
C MET A 1 -55.66 39.45 -4.67
N LEU A 2 -56.36 38.33 -4.47
CA LEU A 2 -55.70 37.00 -4.22
C LEU A 2 -54.87 36.43 -5.42
N VAL A 3 -55.37 36.63 -6.66
CA VAL A 3 -54.69 36.16 -7.89
C VAL A 3 -53.39 36.93 -8.16
N LEU A 4 -53.33 38.21 -7.80
CA LEU A 4 -52.14 39.04 -7.95
C LEU A 4 -51.04 38.62 -6.95
N LEU A 5 -51.42 38.16 -5.74
CA LEU A 5 -50.52 37.66 -4.73
C LEU A 5 -49.92 36.30 -5.14
N ALA A 6 -50.69 35.42 -5.80
CA ALA A 6 -50.21 34.14 -6.30
C ALA A 6 -49.18 34.28 -7.44
N ILE A 7 -49.33 35.30 -8.30
CA ILE A 7 -48.36 35.55 -9.39
C ILE A 7 -47.02 36.07 -8.85
N ILE A 8 -47.03 36.83 -7.75
CA ILE A 8 -45.79 37.30 -7.11
C ILE A 8 -45.03 36.15 -6.43
N CYS A 9 -45.71 35.13 -5.90
CA CYS A 9 -45.06 33.96 -5.31
C CYS A 9 -44.35 33.05 -6.35
N PHE A 10 -44.79 33.03 -7.61
CA PHE A 10 -44.12 32.28 -8.68
C PHE A 10 -42.93 33.03 -9.29
N ALA A 11 -42.83 34.35 -9.11
CA ALA A 11 -41.69 35.14 -9.57
C ALA A 11 -40.54 35.19 -8.53
N ALA A 12 -40.74 34.64 -7.33
CA ALA A 12 -39.74 34.59 -6.26
C ALA A 12 -38.97 33.27 -6.20
N CYS A 13 -39.15 32.36 -7.16
CA CYS A 13 -38.16 31.28 -7.37
C CYS A 13 -36.97 31.92 -8.07
N ASN A 14 -36.12 32.56 -7.30
CA ASN A 14 -34.77 32.88 -7.72
C ASN A 14 -34.09 31.58 -8.09
N ASN A 15 -33.56 31.48 -9.31
CA ASN A 15 -32.66 30.41 -9.72
C ASN A 15 -31.28 30.63 -9.07
N GLU A 16 -31.25 30.85 -7.75
CA GLU A 16 -29.97 30.97 -6.99
C GLU A 16 -29.08 29.78 -7.18
N TRP A 17 -29.64 28.63 -7.57
CA TRP A 17 -28.90 27.41 -7.89
C TRP A 17 -28.18 27.48 -9.24
N GLU A 18 -28.53 28.37 -10.16
CA GLU A 18 -27.85 28.54 -11.44
C GLU A 18 -26.66 29.50 -11.34
N ASP A 19 -26.62 30.36 -10.31
CA ASP A 19 -25.57 31.38 -10.15
C ASP A 19 -24.44 31.01 -9.21
N GLU A 20 -24.51 29.90 -8.46
CA GLU A 20 -23.35 29.34 -7.73
C GLU A 20 -22.39 28.57 -8.66
N LEU A 21 -21.79 29.31 -9.57
CA LEU A 21 -20.75 28.75 -10.44
C LEU A 21 -19.42 28.63 -9.66
N PHE A 22 -19.13 27.44 -9.19
CA PHE A 22 -17.76 27.16 -8.72
C PHE A 22 -16.83 27.11 -9.94
N GLU A 23 -15.79 27.93 -9.92
CA GLU A 23 -14.77 27.95 -10.96
C GLU A 23 -14.14 26.56 -11.15
N ASN A 24 -13.86 26.21 -12.40
CA ASN A 24 -13.18 24.98 -12.74
C ASN A 24 -11.74 25.01 -12.21
N LYS A 25 -11.40 24.05 -11.35
CA LYS A 25 -10.07 23.90 -10.76
C LYS A 25 -9.52 22.52 -11.02
N ILE A 26 -8.23 22.45 -11.30
CA ILE A 26 -7.53 21.19 -11.58
C ILE A 26 -7.02 20.58 -10.27
N ALA A 27 -7.22 19.27 -10.12
CA ALA A 27 -6.82 18.50 -8.96
C ALA A 27 -6.39 17.09 -9.35
N PHE A 28 -5.63 16.42 -8.47
CA PHE A 28 -5.49 14.96 -8.53
C PHE A 28 -6.75 14.28 -7.96
N GLY A 29 -7.21 13.23 -8.61
CA GLY A 29 -8.28 12.37 -8.08
C GLY A 29 -7.82 11.58 -6.85
N LYS A 30 -6.54 11.16 -6.82
CA LYS A 30 -5.83 10.69 -5.62
C LYS A 30 -4.90 11.79 -5.15
N ASN A 31 -5.21 12.42 -4.04
CA ASN A 31 -4.50 13.59 -3.51
C ASN A 31 -4.04 13.37 -2.07
N GLY A 32 -3.13 14.21 -1.60
CA GLY A 32 -2.46 14.03 -0.31
C GLY A 32 -1.59 12.78 -0.30
N VAL A 33 -1.43 12.14 0.85
CA VAL A 33 -0.74 10.85 0.99
C VAL A 33 -1.73 9.74 0.62
N ALA A 34 -1.43 9.01 -0.45
CA ALA A 34 -2.29 7.96 -0.97
C ALA A 34 -1.50 6.67 -1.20
N ASP A 35 -1.94 5.59 -0.58
CA ASP A 35 -1.36 4.28 -0.82
C ASP A 35 -1.74 3.78 -2.21
N ILE A 36 -0.73 3.34 -2.95
CA ILE A 36 -0.88 2.70 -4.25
C ILE A 36 -0.22 1.34 -4.23
N TYR A 37 -0.99 0.34 -4.62
CA TYR A 37 -0.52 -1.04 -4.67
C TYR A 37 -0.07 -1.36 -6.08
N VAL A 38 1.19 -1.77 -6.22
CA VAL A 38 1.82 -2.05 -7.51
C VAL A 38 2.31 -3.48 -7.52
N ARG A 39 1.80 -4.31 -8.45
CA ARG A 39 2.24 -5.71 -8.53
C ARG A 39 3.74 -5.77 -8.81
N TYR A 40 4.45 -6.57 -8.03
CA TYR A 40 5.85 -6.82 -8.26
C TYR A 40 6.04 -7.73 -9.48
N LYS A 41 6.81 -7.26 -10.45
CA LYS A 41 7.23 -8.04 -11.64
C LYS A 41 8.73 -7.90 -11.80
N PRO A 42 9.52 -8.98 -11.68
CA PRO A 42 10.98 -8.90 -11.68
C PRO A 42 11.56 -8.41 -13.01
N ASN A 43 10.90 -8.68 -14.11
CA ASN A 43 11.36 -8.32 -15.46
C ASN A 43 10.31 -7.53 -16.26
N GLY A 44 9.35 -6.91 -15.58
CA GLY A 44 8.23 -6.25 -16.21
C GLY A 44 7.97 -4.83 -15.74
N LYS A 45 7.20 -4.11 -16.53
CA LYS A 45 6.60 -2.85 -16.17
C LYS A 45 5.18 -3.06 -15.71
N VAL A 46 4.74 -2.26 -14.74
CA VAL A 46 3.34 -2.14 -14.33
C VAL A 46 2.93 -0.70 -14.48
N SER A 47 1.94 -0.43 -15.32
CA SER A 47 1.35 0.90 -15.45
C SER A 47 0.33 1.13 -14.35
N TYR A 48 0.41 2.29 -13.74
CA TYR A 48 -0.52 2.77 -12.74
C TYR A 48 -1.17 4.07 -13.22
N GLU A 49 -2.47 4.18 -13.06
CA GLU A 49 -3.28 5.28 -13.54
C GLU A 49 -3.64 6.24 -12.40
N VAL A 50 -3.22 7.51 -12.53
CA VAL A 50 -3.58 8.58 -11.60
C VAL A 50 -4.55 9.53 -12.28
N PRO A 51 -5.82 9.62 -11.83
CA PRO A 51 -6.78 10.54 -12.38
C PRO A 51 -6.40 12.00 -12.09
N VAL A 52 -6.43 12.84 -13.12
CA VAL A 52 -6.38 14.30 -13.03
C VAL A 52 -7.75 14.81 -13.41
N VAL A 53 -8.34 15.61 -12.52
CA VAL A 53 -9.75 15.99 -12.61
C VAL A 53 -9.93 17.50 -12.69
N VAL A 54 -10.97 17.93 -13.41
CA VAL A 54 -11.51 19.28 -13.39
C VAL A 54 -12.71 19.27 -12.46
N SER A 55 -12.62 20.02 -11.37
CA SER A 55 -13.72 20.20 -10.42
C SER A 55 -14.37 21.58 -10.58
N GLY A 56 -15.67 21.63 -10.62
CA GLY A 56 -16.46 22.87 -10.78
C GLY A 56 -17.94 22.54 -10.88
N SER A 57 -18.78 23.57 -10.94
CA SER A 57 -20.24 23.40 -11.07
C SER A 57 -20.69 23.20 -12.51
N THR A 58 -19.85 23.53 -13.47
CA THR A 58 -20.15 23.43 -14.89
C THR A 58 -19.30 22.40 -15.60
N VAL A 59 -19.82 21.83 -16.67
CA VAL A 59 -19.07 20.96 -17.56
C VAL A 59 -17.87 21.72 -18.11
N ASN A 60 -16.73 21.05 -18.17
CA ASN A 60 -15.54 21.61 -18.82
C ASN A 60 -15.83 21.96 -20.29
N ASN A 61 -15.70 23.22 -20.66
CA ASN A 61 -15.97 23.73 -22.00
C ASN A 61 -14.71 24.04 -22.82
N LYS A 62 -13.52 23.75 -22.29
CA LYS A 62 -12.24 23.96 -22.98
C LYS A 62 -11.26 22.80 -22.72
N GLU A 63 -10.26 22.70 -23.57
CA GLU A 63 -9.14 21.78 -23.35
C GLU A 63 -8.18 22.36 -22.31
N TYR A 64 -7.71 21.51 -21.38
CA TYR A 64 -6.64 21.84 -20.45
C TYR A 64 -5.42 20.96 -20.70
N LYS A 65 -4.24 21.57 -20.72
CA LYS A 65 -2.93 20.89 -20.75
C LYS A 65 -2.28 21.07 -19.39
N VAL A 66 -2.46 20.06 -18.54
CA VAL A 66 -2.06 20.09 -17.13
C VAL A 66 -0.63 19.59 -17.01
N LYS A 67 0.25 20.41 -16.45
CA LYS A 67 1.66 20.06 -16.21
C LYS A 67 1.82 19.47 -14.81
N VAL A 68 2.51 18.35 -14.74
CA VAL A 68 2.82 17.64 -13.49
C VAL A 68 4.34 17.62 -13.29
N ALA A 69 4.78 17.82 -12.05
CA ALA A 69 6.18 17.76 -11.67
C ALA A 69 6.39 17.01 -10.35
N LEU A 70 7.64 16.67 -10.05
CA LEU A 70 8.02 16.16 -8.73
C LEU A 70 7.99 17.28 -7.69
N ASP A 71 7.62 16.92 -6.46
CA ASP A 71 7.52 17.85 -5.31
C ASP A 71 8.24 17.28 -4.08
N VAL A 72 9.56 17.33 -4.15
CA VAL A 72 10.44 16.81 -3.08
C VAL A 72 10.30 17.62 -1.79
N ASP A 73 10.00 18.91 -1.87
CA ASP A 73 9.85 19.78 -0.71
C ASP A 73 8.64 19.35 0.15
N THR A 74 7.50 19.02 -0.49
CA THR A 74 6.34 18.49 0.24
C THR A 74 6.63 17.16 0.91
N LEU A 75 7.43 16.27 0.28
CA LEU A 75 7.85 15.02 0.92
C LEU A 75 8.74 15.28 2.15
N ARG A 76 9.69 16.22 2.04
CA ARG A 76 10.53 16.60 3.18
C ARG A 76 9.71 17.13 4.35
N ASP A 77 8.74 17.99 4.08
CA ASP A 77 7.89 18.59 5.09
C ASP A 77 7.00 17.52 5.74
N LEU A 78 6.41 16.59 4.96
CA LEU A 78 5.65 15.43 5.46
C LEU A 78 6.49 14.57 6.41
N ASN A 79 7.72 14.23 6.02
CA ASN A 79 8.61 13.41 6.84
C ASN A 79 8.90 14.09 8.18
N PHE A 80 9.23 15.38 8.15
CA PHE A 80 9.49 16.13 9.38
C PHE A 80 8.24 16.26 10.26
N GLU A 81 7.08 16.53 9.68
CA GLU A 81 5.82 16.63 10.44
C GLU A 81 5.45 15.30 11.12
N ARG A 82 5.63 14.18 10.40
CA ARG A 82 5.20 12.86 10.86
C ARG A 82 6.17 12.20 11.82
N PHE A 83 7.46 12.26 11.52
CA PHE A 83 8.49 11.45 12.19
C PHE A 83 9.47 12.27 13.03
N ARG A 84 9.51 13.59 12.88
CA ARG A 84 10.39 14.51 13.62
C ARG A 84 11.87 14.10 13.47
N TYR A 85 12.49 13.61 14.53
CA TYR A 85 13.91 13.24 14.56
C TYR A 85 14.18 11.76 14.24
N ARG A 86 13.12 10.98 13.99
CA ARG A 86 13.23 9.57 13.61
C ARG A 86 13.44 9.47 12.09
N GLU A 87 14.63 9.88 11.63
CA GLU A 87 15.00 9.87 10.21
C GLU A 87 15.07 8.44 9.62
N ASP A 88 15.25 7.44 10.48
CA ASP A 88 15.18 6.02 10.15
C ASP A 88 13.79 5.57 9.66
N LEU A 89 12.74 6.35 9.99
CA LEU A 89 11.35 6.11 9.57
C LEU A 89 10.92 6.96 8.37
N TYR A 90 11.77 7.88 7.90
CA TYR A 90 11.41 8.77 6.81
C TYR A 90 11.07 8.00 5.54
N PHE A 91 9.98 8.41 4.92
CA PHE A 91 9.69 7.98 3.57
C PHE A 91 10.82 8.39 2.64
N LYS A 92 11.30 7.45 1.84
CA LYS A 92 12.34 7.70 0.85
C LYS A 92 11.69 8.19 -0.46
N LEU A 93 12.35 9.13 -1.12
CA LEU A 93 11.97 9.50 -2.47
C LEU A 93 12.18 8.28 -3.38
N LEU A 94 11.15 7.92 -4.15
CA LEU A 94 11.29 6.84 -5.12
C LEU A 94 12.30 7.25 -6.20
N ASP A 95 13.36 6.46 -6.35
CA ASP A 95 14.42 6.70 -7.35
C ASP A 95 13.86 6.56 -8.78
N THR A 96 14.30 7.42 -9.69
CA THR A 96 13.88 7.45 -11.10
C THR A 96 14.16 6.15 -11.86
N LYS A 97 15.02 5.27 -11.37
CA LYS A 97 15.23 3.94 -11.94
C LYS A 97 14.04 3.00 -11.74
N TYR A 98 13.15 3.29 -10.77
CA TYR A 98 11.99 2.46 -10.43
C TYR A 98 10.68 2.92 -11.07
N TYR A 99 10.67 4.10 -11.71
CA TYR A 99 9.48 4.57 -12.42
C TYR A 99 9.84 5.40 -13.65
N SER A 100 8.88 5.54 -14.56
CA SER A 100 8.93 6.51 -15.65
C SER A 100 7.57 7.17 -15.83
N LEU A 101 7.59 8.45 -16.19
CA LEU A 101 6.40 9.20 -16.61
C LEU A 101 6.46 9.31 -18.13
N PRO A 102 5.62 8.58 -18.87
CA PRO A 102 5.59 8.66 -20.35
C PRO A 102 5.29 10.07 -20.83
N SER A 103 4.51 10.83 -20.05
CA SER A 103 4.27 12.25 -20.22
C SER A 103 4.17 12.95 -18.88
N THR A 104 4.72 14.15 -18.78
CA THR A 104 4.53 15.09 -17.66
C THR A 104 3.40 16.09 -17.93
N GLU A 105 2.74 16.00 -19.08
CA GLU A 105 1.59 16.80 -19.47
C GLU A 105 0.37 15.89 -19.67
N VAL A 106 -0.74 16.23 -19.03
CA VAL A 106 -2.02 15.51 -19.12
C VAL A 106 -3.03 16.40 -19.83
N THR A 107 -3.53 15.97 -20.98
CA THR A 107 -4.56 16.71 -21.73
C THR A 107 -5.94 16.25 -21.25
N ILE A 108 -6.74 17.19 -20.76
CA ILE A 108 -8.15 16.98 -20.42
C ILE A 108 -8.98 17.64 -21.52
N PRO A 109 -9.65 16.87 -22.39
CA PRO A 109 -10.43 17.42 -23.51
C PRO A 109 -11.64 18.23 -23.05
N SER A 110 -12.06 19.17 -23.88
CA SER A 110 -13.35 19.83 -23.69
C SER A 110 -14.49 18.79 -23.65
N GLY A 111 -15.45 18.98 -22.76
CA GLY A 111 -16.57 18.07 -22.56
C GLY A 111 -16.27 16.89 -21.64
N THR A 112 -15.04 16.75 -21.13
CA THR A 112 -14.65 15.75 -20.16
C THR A 112 -14.11 16.42 -18.89
N ASN A 113 -14.30 15.79 -17.75
CA ASN A 113 -13.82 16.31 -16.47
C ASN A 113 -12.66 15.50 -15.88
N THR A 114 -12.18 14.50 -16.58
CA THR A 114 -11.11 13.61 -16.11
C THR A 114 -10.21 13.18 -17.25
N SER A 115 -8.92 13.09 -16.96
CA SER A 115 -7.94 12.41 -17.80
C SER A 115 -6.94 11.67 -16.90
N ILE A 116 -6.12 10.81 -17.49
CA ILE A 116 -5.23 9.90 -16.77
C ILE A 116 -3.78 10.32 -16.95
N LEU A 117 -3.05 10.43 -15.84
CA LEU A 117 -1.59 10.41 -15.82
C LEU A 117 -1.12 8.96 -15.65
N ASN A 118 -0.45 8.44 -16.65
CA ASN A 118 0.15 7.10 -16.59
C ASN A 118 1.53 7.16 -15.94
N ILE A 119 1.79 6.23 -15.03
CA ILE A 119 3.08 6.03 -14.38
C ILE A 119 3.48 4.57 -14.58
N ASP A 120 4.64 4.35 -15.21
CA ASP A 120 5.17 3.00 -15.39
C ASP A 120 6.17 2.69 -14.26
N PHE A 121 5.92 1.64 -13.49
CA PHE A 121 6.79 1.16 -12.43
C PHE A 121 7.62 -0.04 -12.86
N THR A 122 8.88 -0.06 -12.45
CA THR A 122 9.82 -1.19 -12.61
C THR A 122 10.51 -1.42 -11.28
N LEU A 123 9.90 -2.23 -10.40
CA LEU A 123 10.26 -2.33 -8.98
C LEU A 123 11.32 -3.39 -8.67
N ALA A 124 11.93 -4.02 -9.70
CA ALA A 124 12.96 -5.02 -9.51
C ALA A 124 14.14 -4.48 -8.68
N GLY A 125 14.51 -5.19 -7.61
CA GLY A 125 15.63 -4.82 -6.75
C GLY A 125 15.41 -3.63 -5.80
N ILE A 126 14.17 -3.18 -5.64
CA ILE A 126 13.83 -2.16 -4.64
C ILE A 126 13.96 -2.76 -3.22
N ASN A 127 14.49 -1.99 -2.27
CA ASN A 127 14.56 -2.43 -0.88
C ASN A 127 13.20 -2.22 -0.18
N MET A 128 12.51 -3.32 0.10
CA MET A 128 11.15 -3.30 0.68
C MET A 128 11.13 -3.07 2.20
N VAL A 129 12.27 -2.95 2.87
CA VAL A 129 12.35 -2.51 4.27
C VAL A 129 12.05 -1.01 4.38
N GLU A 130 12.34 -0.27 3.31
CA GLU A 130 12.08 1.16 3.21
C GLU A 130 10.70 1.43 2.59
N LYS A 131 10.10 2.53 3.00
CA LYS A 131 8.82 3.01 2.45
C LYS A 131 9.09 4.14 1.45
N TYR A 132 8.53 4.02 0.24
CA TYR A 132 8.84 4.95 -0.85
C TYR A 132 7.64 5.77 -1.26
N ILE A 133 7.86 7.08 -1.42
CA ILE A 133 6.86 7.99 -1.98
C ILE A 133 7.33 8.54 -3.31
N LEU A 134 6.43 8.56 -4.29
CA LEU A 134 6.53 9.37 -5.49
C LEU A 134 5.69 10.64 -5.28
N PRO A 135 6.33 11.79 -4.98
CA PRO A 135 5.62 13.04 -4.70
C PRO A 135 5.39 13.79 -6.02
N LEU A 136 4.13 14.04 -6.36
CA LEU A 136 3.72 14.75 -7.55
C LEU A 136 2.96 16.03 -7.18
N THR A 137 3.14 17.07 -7.99
CA THR A 137 2.36 18.32 -7.90
C THR A 137 1.89 18.77 -9.28
N ILE A 138 0.69 19.37 -9.33
CA ILE A 138 0.23 20.10 -10.50
C ILE A 138 0.91 21.47 -10.48
N GLN A 139 1.59 21.82 -11.57
CA GLN A 139 2.26 23.10 -11.70
C GLN A 139 1.28 24.21 -12.01
N ASP A 140 1.61 25.42 -11.59
CA ASP A 140 0.88 26.63 -12.00
C ASP A 140 1.05 26.91 -13.48
N ASP A 141 -0.06 27.26 -14.13
CA ASP A 141 -0.06 27.72 -15.52
C ASP A 141 -1.21 28.72 -15.71
N PRO A 142 -0.99 29.84 -16.46
CA PRO A 142 -2.04 30.83 -16.71
C PRO A 142 -3.30 30.30 -17.42
N SER A 143 -3.22 29.12 -18.07
CA SER A 143 -4.32 28.52 -18.82
C SER A 143 -5.37 27.82 -17.93
N TYR A 144 -5.03 27.51 -16.67
CA TYR A 144 -5.93 26.86 -15.72
C TYR A 144 -5.68 27.32 -14.28
N GLN A 145 -6.67 27.06 -13.42
CA GLN A 145 -6.55 27.28 -11.98
C GLN A 145 -6.27 25.96 -11.27
N VAL A 146 -5.24 25.93 -10.41
CA VAL A 146 -4.91 24.78 -9.58
C VAL A 146 -5.75 24.80 -8.29
N ASN A 147 -6.23 23.66 -7.86
CA ASN A 147 -6.96 23.50 -6.61
C ASN A 147 -6.01 23.27 -5.44
N TYR A 148 -5.61 24.34 -4.75
CA TYR A 148 -4.73 24.27 -3.58
C TYR A 148 -5.43 23.87 -2.28
N ARG A 149 -6.76 23.77 -2.31
CA ARG A 149 -7.52 23.44 -1.11
C ARG A 149 -7.21 22.01 -0.68
N LYS A 150 -6.92 21.79 0.61
CA LYS A 150 -6.71 20.47 1.21
C LYS A 150 -5.70 19.58 0.46
N HIS A 151 -4.65 20.17 -0.10
CA HIS A 151 -3.63 19.45 -0.88
C HIS A 151 -4.11 18.78 -2.17
N TYR A 152 -5.25 19.19 -2.74
CA TYR A 152 -5.79 18.59 -3.98
C TYR A 152 -4.86 18.73 -5.19
N SER A 153 -3.93 19.69 -5.17
CA SER A 153 -2.88 19.85 -6.18
C SER A 153 -1.70 18.89 -6.03
N LYS A 154 -1.64 18.10 -4.96
CA LYS A 154 -0.50 17.26 -4.61
C LYS A 154 -0.92 15.81 -4.45
N ALA A 155 -0.12 14.89 -5.00
CA ALA A 155 -0.30 13.46 -4.86
C ALA A 155 1.03 12.85 -4.37
N LEU A 156 1.07 12.49 -3.09
CA LEU A 156 2.19 11.79 -2.48
C LEU A 156 1.88 10.30 -2.51
N LEU A 157 2.27 9.66 -3.59
CA LEU A 157 1.93 8.25 -3.84
C LEU A 157 2.88 7.35 -3.05
N ASN A 158 2.38 6.75 -1.96
CA ASN A 158 3.10 5.74 -1.20
C ASN A 158 3.07 4.43 -1.99
N VAL A 159 4.20 4.07 -2.58
CA VAL A 159 4.29 2.91 -3.48
C VAL A 159 4.48 1.65 -2.67
N ILE A 160 3.47 0.79 -2.65
CA ILE A 160 3.44 -0.47 -1.91
C ILE A 160 3.47 -1.63 -2.92
N PRO A 161 4.63 -2.23 -3.13
CA PRO A 161 4.71 -3.43 -3.95
C PRO A 161 3.98 -4.60 -3.33
N PHE A 162 3.31 -5.41 -4.16
CA PHE A 162 2.65 -6.62 -3.70
C PHE A 162 2.88 -7.79 -4.65
N ASN A 163 2.78 -9.00 -4.11
CA ASN A 163 2.67 -10.27 -4.83
C ASN A 163 1.48 -11.07 -4.29
N ASP A 164 1.32 -12.30 -4.71
CA ASP A 164 0.20 -13.13 -4.30
C ASP A 164 0.22 -13.53 -2.82
N TYR A 165 1.37 -13.39 -2.16
CA TYR A 165 1.62 -13.83 -0.79
C TYR A 165 1.87 -12.69 0.19
N SER A 166 2.07 -11.44 -0.28
CA SER A 166 2.31 -10.29 0.59
C SER A 166 1.01 -9.76 1.18
N GLY A 167 1.05 -9.19 2.37
CA GLY A 167 -0.11 -8.59 3.03
C GLY A 167 -0.09 -8.78 4.53
N VAL A 168 -1.21 -8.44 5.18
CA VAL A 168 -1.35 -8.58 6.63
C VAL A 168 -1.81 -9.99 6.96
N TYR A 169 -1.02 -10.70 7.75
CA TYR A 169 -1.35 -12.01 8.29
C TYR A 169 -1.83 -11.89 9.73
N SER A 170 -2.94 -12.52 10.07
CA SER A 170 -3.29 -12.79 11.47
C SER A 170 -2.24 -13.73 12.04
N ALA A 171 -1.71 -13.38 13.21
CA ALA A 171 -0.66 -14.12 13.91
C ALA A 171 -1.12 -14.62 15.29
N THR A 172 -2.43 -14.65 15.53
CA THR A 172 -3.02 -15.03 16.83
C THR A 172 -2.71 -16.46 17.26
N ASP A 173 -2.43 -17.34 16.28
CA ASP A 173 -1.97 -18.72 16.53
C ASP A 173 -0.44 -18.82 16.64
N GLY A 174 0.27 -17.69 16.51
CA GLY A 174 1.72 -17.61 16.67
C GLY A 174 2.11 -17.46 18.12
N LEU A 175 2.89 -18.41 18.63
CA LEU A 175 3.35 -18.47 20.01
C LEU A 175 4.86 -18.28 20.07
N ILE A 176 5.32 -17.38 20.92
CA ILE A 176 6.72 -17.09 21.16
C ILE A 176 7.06 -17.55 22.58
N PHE A 177 8.01 -18.49 22.66
CA PHE A 177 8.47 -19.07 23.91
C PHE A 177 9.91 -18.61 24.21
N ASP A 178 10.20 -18.35 25.48
CA ASP A 178 11.57 -18.24 25.97
C ASP A 178 12.22 -19.63 25.99
N ARG A 179 13.33 -19.82 25.28
CA ARG A 179 14.02 -21.12 25.20
C ARG A 179 14.70 -21.53 26.49
N ASN A 180 14.91 -20.58 27.41
CA ASN A 180 15.54 -20.86 28.71
C ASN A 180 14.55 -21.41 29.76
N LEU A 181 13.26 -21.42 29.43
CA LEU A 181 12.20 -21.92 30.32
C LEU A 181 11.49 -23.12 29.67
N PRO A 182 11.09 -24.13 30.47
CA PRO A 182 10.23 -25.20 29.96
C PRO A 182 8.90 -24.66 29.45
N GLU A 183 8.43 -25.11 28.28
CA GLU A 183 7.20 -24.62 27.65
C GLU A 183 5.95 -24.72 28.56
N ASN A 184 5.87 -25.78 29.37
CA ASN A 184 4.76 -26.01 30.30
C ASN A 184 4.76 -25.10 31.53
N THR A 185 5.80 -24.30 31.72
CA THR A 185 5.96 -23.40 32.89
C THR A 185 5.82 -21.94 32.54
N GLN A 186 5.65 -21.60 31.28
CA GLN A 186 5.58 -20.23 30.80
C GLN A 186 4.27 -19.93 30.06
N THR A 187 3.86 -18.67 30.05
CA THR A 187 2.82 -18.16 29.16
C THR A 187 3.52 -17.59 27.92
N PRO A 188 3.30 -18.15 26.72
CA PRO A 188 3.93 -17.62 25.52
C PRO A 188 3.47 -16.20 25.20
N VAL A 189 4.33 -15.42 24.57
CA VAL A 189 3.95 -14.14 24.00
C VAL A 189 3.19 -14.41 22.70
N THR A 190 2.12 -13.67 22.47
CA THR A 190 1.28 -13.74 21.29
C THR A 190 1.35 -12.45 20.50
N MET A 191 0.99 -12.50 19.23
CA MET A 191 0.92 -11.36 18.33
C MET A 191 -0.45 -11.33 17.65
N ASP A 192 -0.97 -10.15 17.36
CA ASP A 192 -2.24 -10.02 16.63
C ASP A 192 -2.03 -10.20 15.13
N THR A 193 -1.06 -9.49 14.57
CA THR A 193 -0.80 -9.48 13.13
C THR A 193 0.68 -9.46 12.79
N ARG A 194 1.00 -9.88 11.55
CA ARG A 194 2.30 -9.70 10.91
C ARG A 194 2.14 -9.20 9.48
N GLN A 195 2.82 -8.11 9.16
CA GLN A 195 2.93 -7.66 7.78
C GLN A 195 3.98 -8.48 7.05
N ALA A 196 3.59 -9.08 5.93
CA ALA A 196 4.51 -9.72 5.00
C ALA A 196 4.73 -8.82 3.78
N PHE A 197 5.98 -8.47 3.53
CA PHE A 197 6.43 -7.59 2.44
C PHE A 197 6.99 -8.42 1.30
N VAL A 198 6.90 -7.89 0.10
CA VAL A 198 7.45 -8.55 -1.09
C VAL A 198 8.97 -8.63 -1.05
N VAL A 199 9.52 -9.77 -1.48
CA VAL A 199 10.95 -9.93 -1.82
C VAL A 199 11.09 -10.16 -3.32
N ASP A 200 10.33 -11.12 -3.85
CA ASP A 200 10.22 -11.43 -5.28
C ASP A 200 8.81 -11.99 -5.60
N GLU A 201 8.61 -12.63 -6.75
CA GLU A 201 7.30 -13.15 -7.16
C GLU A 201 6.74 -14.18 -6.18
N ASN A 202 7.60 -15.04 -5.62
CA ASN A 202 7.22 -16.18 -4.78
C ASN A 202 7.78 -16.08 -3.36
N SER A 203 8.30 -14.91 -2.96
CA SER A 203 8.89 -14.74 -1.64
C SER A 203 8.37 -13.47 -0.97
N VAL A 204 8.18 -13.59 0.33
CA VAL A 204 7.87 -12.46 1.20
C VAL A 204 8.84 -12.43 2.36
N PHE A 205 8.99 -11.29 3.02
CA PHE A 205 9.64 -11.24 4.32
C PHE A 205 8.72 -10.65 5.38
N PHE A 206 8.98 -11.04 6.61
CA PHE A 206 8.38 -10.46 7.81
C PHE A 206 9.46 -10.34 8.90
N TYR A 207 9.17 -9.57 9.94
CA TYR A 207 10.10 -9.46 11.07
C TYR A 207 9.83 -10.52 12.12
N ALA A 208 10.89 -11.08 12.70
CA ALA A 208 10.82 -12.14 13.69
C ALA A 208 10.14 -11.65 14.99
N GLY A 209 9.37 -12.53 15.59
CA GLY A 209 8.79 -12.34 16.91
C GLY A 209 7.95 -11.07 17.00
N VAL A 210 8.15 -10.29 18.06
CA VAL A 210 7.44 -9.04 18.31
C VAL A 210 8.08 -7.80 17.67
N THR A 211 9.13 -7.97 16.87
CA THR A 211 9.80 -6.85 16.19
C THR A 211 8.82 -6.10 15.30
N GLU A 212 8.67 -4.81 15.52
CA GLU A 212 7.77 -3.94 14.78
C GLU A 212 8.50 -3.23 13.63
N GLU A 213 7.72 -2.73 12.66
CA GLU A 213 8.24 -1.98 11.51
C GLU A 213 8.96 -0.68 11.88
N GLU A 214 8.67 -0.13 13.06
CA GLU A 214 9.25 1.11 13.58
C GLU A 214 10.50 0.88 14.44
N TYR A 215 10.90 -0.39 14.61
CA TYR A 215 12.12 -0.71 15.34
C TYR A 215 13.36 -0.31 14.53
N GLU A 216 14.29 0.43 15.15
CA GLU A 216 15.45 1.01 14.45
C GLU A 216 16.32 -0.07 13.77
N HIS A 217 16.47 -1.22 14.44
CA HIS A 217 17.30 -2.34 13.96
C HIS A 217 16.48 -3.48 13.34
N ARG A 218 15.25 -3.20 12.85
CA ARG A 218 14.33 -4.19 12.27
C ARG A 218 14.95 -5.07 11.18
N GLU A 219 15.89 -4.52 10.40
CA GLU A 219 16.57 -5.26 9.32
C GLU A 219 17.27 -6.54 9.81
N LEU A 220 17.76 -6.56 11.06
CA LEU A 220 18.40 -7.72 11.66
C LEU A 220 17.44 -8.90 11.81
N TYR A 221 16.15 -8.61 12.01
CA TYR A 221 15.09 -9.58 12.33
C TYR A 221 14.28 -9.98 11.11
N LYS A 222 14.74 -9.61 9.92
CA LYS A 222 14.10 -9.96 8.66
C LYS A 222 14.21 -11.47 8.40
N ILE A 223 13.05 -12.13 8.25
CA ILE A 223 12.93 -13.52 7.83
C ILE A 223 12.24 -13.56 6.49
N ILE A 224 12.87 -14.20 5.52
CA ILE A 224 12.33 -14.40 4.18
C ILE A 224 11.69 -15.78 4.14
N ALA A 225 10.44 -15.84 3.70
CA ALA A 225 9.71 -17.07 3.40
C ALA A 225 9.50 -17.15 1.89
N LYS A 226 10.15 -18.15 1.27
CA LYS A 226 9.96 -18.47 -0.13
C LYS A 226 8.93 -19.60 -0.25
N PHE A 227 7.94 -19.38 -1.08
CA PHE A 227 6.90 -20.36 -1.41
C PHE A 227 7.42 -21.25 -2.53
N ASP A 228 7.71 -22.49 -2.21
CA ASP A 228 8.19 -23.47 -3.18
C ASP A 228 6.98 -24.25 -3.71
N ASP A 229 6.82 -24.25 -5.04
CA ASP A 229 5.71 -24.93 -5.70
C ASP A 229 5.73 -26.43 -5.36
N GLY A 230 4.62 -26.91 -4.79
CA GLY A 230 4.38 -28.32 -4.57
C GLY A 230 3.87 -29.02 -5.82
N SER A 231 3.48 -30.28 -5.68
CA SER A 231 2.73 -31.00 -6.70
C SER A 231 1.28 -30.49 -6.85
N ASP A 232 0.79 -29.79 -5.83
CA ASP A 232 -0.49 -29.05 -5.82
C ASP A 232 -0.22 -27.57 -5.71
N VAL A 233 -0.87 -26.77 -6.56
CA VAL A 233 -0.81 -25.30 -6.53
C VAL A 233 -1.36 -24.67 -5.25
N ASN A 234 -2.14 -25.46 -4.48
CA ASN A 234 -2.79 -25.01 -3.26
C ASN A 234 -2.02 -25.37 -1.98
N GLU A 235 -0.93 -26.11 -2.07
CA GLU A 235 -0.10 -26.44 -0.92
C GLU A 235 1.36 -26.66 -1.32
N GLY A 236 2.28 -26.39 -0.40
CA GLY A 236 3.68 -26.57 -0.66
C GLY A 236 4.54 -26.36 0.59
N THR A 237 5.83 -26.33 0.37
CA THR A 237 6.82 -26.07 1.40
C THR A 237 7.26 -24.62 1.41
N LEU A 238 7.70 -24.14 2.57
CA LEU A 238 8.28 -22.82 2.75
C LEU A 238 9.76 -22.97 3.07
N THR A 239 10.59 -22.38 2.24
CA THR A 239 12.02 -22.23 2.55
C THR A 239 12.24 -20.93 3.29
N LEU A 240 12.66 -21.02 4.57
CA LEU A 240 12.94 -19.85 5.41
C LEU A 240 14.43 -19.51 5.33
N THR A 241 14.73 -18.21 5.22
CA THR A 241 16.09 -17.69 5.33
C THR A 241 16.09 -16.38 6.09
N ALA A 242 17.19 -16.08 6.80
CA ALA A 242 17.38 -14.81 7.48
C ALA A 242 18.67 -14.18 6.99
N PRO A 243 18.66 -13.01 6.31
CA PRO A 243 19.88 -12.36 5.80
C PRO A 243 20.93 -12.08 6.87
N HIS A 244 20.50 -11.84 8.09
CA HIS A 244 21.34 -11.61 9.27
C HIS A 244 21.19 -12.72 10.31
N GLY A 245 20.91 -13.94 9.86
CA GLY A 245 20.64 -15.09 10.73
C GLY A 245 21.80 -15.43 11.67
N ASP A 246 23.03 -15.18 11.26
CA ASP A 246 24.23 -15.31 12.09
C ASP A 246 24.24 -14.38 13.31
N LYS A 247 23.68 -13.17 13.16
CA LYS A 247 23.63 -12.18 14.23
C LYS A 247 22.55 -12.49 15.27
N ILE A 248 21.44 -13.06 14.84
CA ILE A 248 20.28 -13.37 15.70
C ILE A 248 20.19 -14.88 16.01
N ASN A 249 21.22 -15.67 15.74
CA ASN A 249 21.23 -17.12 15.94
C ASN A 249 20.00 -17.82 15.33
N PHE A 250 19.58 -17.37 14.13
CA PHE A 250 18.40 -17.91 13.46
C PHE A 250 18.58 -19.39 13.12
N LYS A 251 17.59 -20.19 13.51
CA LYS A 251 17.58 -21.63 13.25
C LYS A 251 16.20 -22.13 12.89
N ILE A 252 16.07 -22.80 11.77
CA ILE A 252 14.84 -23.49 11.36
C ILE A 252 14.73 -24.79 12.15
N LEU A 253 13.58 -25.04 12.77
CA LEU A 253 13.30 -26.27 13.49
C LEU A 253 12.54 -27.28 12.65
N ASN A 254 11.55 -26.79 11.86
CA ASN A 254 10.82 -27.58 10.89
C ASN A 254 10.75 -26.84 9.56
N ASN A 255 10.80 -27.57 8.46
CA ASN A 255 10.49 -27.00 7.16
C ASN A 255 9.09 -26.41 7.21
N GLY A 256 8.95 -25.14 6.87
CA GLY A 256 7.66 -24.47 6.81
C GLY A 256 6.78 -25.12 5.74
N SER A 257 5.48 -24.98 5.91
CA SER A 257 4.50 -25.37 4.90
C SER A 257 3.46 -24.29 4.72
N TYR A 258 2.81 -24.27 3.56
CA TYR A 258 1.68 -23.40 3.31
C TYR A 258 0.51 -24.15 2.68
N THR A 259 -0.69 -23.58 2.88
CA THR A 259 -1.89 -23.99 2.16
C THR A 259 -2.62 -22.76 1.64
N ILE A 260 -3.24 -22.91 0.47
CA ILE A 260 -4.08 -21.89 -0.14
C ILE A 260 -5.49 -22.47 -0.29
N ARG A 261 -6.48 -21.72 0.18
CA ARG A 261 -7.89 -22.06 -0.02
C ARG A 261 -8.57 -20.90 -0.71
N THR A 262 -9.43 -21.20 -1.67
CA THR A 262 -10.23 -20.21 -2.39
C THR A 262 -11.70 -20.58 -2.22
N GLU A 263 -12.51 -19.65 -1.76
CA GLU A 263 -13.94 -19.82 -1.59
C GLU A 263 -14.69 -18.57 -2.04
N MET A 264 -15.91 -18.77 -2.54
CA MET A 264 -16.79 -17.65 -2.88
C MET A 264 -17.55 -17.19 -1.63
N ASP A 265 -17.70 -15.87 -1.48
CA ASP A 265 -18.50 -15.32 -0.40
C ASP A 265 -19.98 -15.71 -0.62
N PRO A 266 -20.63 -16.45 0.32
CA PRO A 266 -21.99 -16.91 0.13
C PRO A 266 -23.05 -15.81 0.02
N LEU A 267 -22.76 -14.62 0.58
CA LEU A 267 -23.65 -13.45 0.56
C LEU A 267 -23.35 -12.50 -0.60
N ALA A 268 -22.13 -12.59 -1.16
CA ALA A 268 -21.66 -11.74 -2.23
C ALA A 268 -20.93 -12.58 -3.30
N PRO A 269 -21.66 -13.29 -4.21
CA PRO A 269 -21.06 -14.23 -5.16
C PRO A 269 -20.05 -13.65 -6.15
N TYR A 270 -19.89 -12.33 -6.18
CA TYR A 270 -18.86 -11.62 -6.94
C TYR A 270 -17.56 -11.43 -6.15
N LEU A 271 -17.55 -11.80 -4.85
CA LEU A 271 -16.36 -11.74 -4.00
C LEU A 271 -15.79 -13.13 -3.79
N GLU A 272 -14.55 -13.28 -4.17
CA GLU A 272 -13.74 -14.46 -3.88
C GLU A 272 -12.83 -14.15 -2.68
N LYS A 273 -12.72 -15.11 -1.77
CA LYS A 273 -11.79 -15.09 -0.64
C LYS A 273 -10.67 -16.09 -0.89
N LYS A 274 -9.45 -15.59 -0.96
CA LYS A 274 -8.23 -16.39 -0.98
C LYS A 274 -7.62 -16.38 0.41
N VAL A 275 -7.54 -17.53 1.07
CA VAL A 275 -6.95 -17.70 2.40
C VAL A 275 -5.62 -18.42 2.24
N ILE A 276 -4.55 -17.80 2.71
CA ILE A 276 -3.19 -18.36 2.72
C ILE A 276 -2.78 -18.59 4.16
N SER A 277 -2.38 -19.82 4.47
CA SER A 277 -1.92 -20.21 5.80
C SER A 277 -0.47 -20.67 5.71
N MET A 278 0.43 -20.05 6.49
CA MET A 278 1.83 -20.41 6.63
C MET A 278 2.07 -21.04 8.00
N ASN A 279 2.52 -22.29 8.06
CA ASN A 279 2.91 -22.94 9.31
C ASN A 279 4.42 -22.87 9.45
N LEU A 280 4.90 -22.28 10.56
CA LEU A 280 6.30 -21.93 10.76
C LEU A 280 6.78 -22.34 12.15
N GLU A 281 8.05 -22.82 12.22
CA GLU A 281 8.72 -23.04 13.50
C GLU A 281 10.22 -22.72 13.37
N PHE A 282 10.69 -21.75 14.17
CA PHE A 282 12.07 -21.31 14.15
C PHE A 282 12.51 -20.73 15.49
N GLU A 283 13.83 -20.68 15.69
CA GLU A 283 14.47 -20.01 16.81
C GLU A 283 15.18 -18.75 16.35
N TYR A 284 15.25 -17.76 17.24
CA TYR A 284 16.04 -16.54 17.05
C TYR A 284 16.36 -15.91 18.40
N ASP A 285 17.37 -15.03 18.41
CA ASP A 285 17.71 -14.24 19.58
C ASP A 285 17.32 -12.77 19.34
N GLU A 286 16.71 -12.16 20.33
CA GLU A 286 16.50 -10.72 20.40
C GLU A 286 17.69 -10.06 21.12
N ILE A 287 18.32 -9.09 20.45
CA ILE A 287 19.49 -8.38 20.97
C ILE A 287 19.03 -7.18 21.77
N ILE A 288 19.19 -7.25 23.09
CA ILE A 288 18.84 -6.15 23.99
C ILE A 288 20.02 -5.21 24.17
N THR A 289 21.23 -5.79 24.31
CA THR A 289 22.51 -5.06 24.36
C THR A 289 23.57 -5.91 23.67
N GLU A 290 24.79 -5.39 23.57
CA GLU A 290 25.92 -6.19 23.02
C GLU A 290 26.16 -7.51 23.76
N THR A 291 25.79 -7.58 25.04
CA THR A 291 26.04 -8.74 25.92
C THR A 291 24.78 -9.46 26.38
N VAL A 292 23.61 -8.87 26.20
CA VAL A 292 22.32 -9.43 26.67
C VAL A 292 21.44 -9.78 25.48
N ARG A 293 21.05 -11.04 25.42
CA ARG A 293 20.14 -11.59 24.42
C ARG A 293 18.99 -12.32 25.09
N LEU A 294 17.82 -12.22 24.50
CA LEU A 294 16.67 -13.05 24.85
C LEU A 294 16.51 -14.10 23.77
N GLU A 295 16.45 -15.34 24.17
CA GLU A 295 16.44 -16.49 23.26
C GLU A 295 15.01 -16.97 23.08
N TYR A 296 14.50 -16.88 21.86
CA TYR A 296 13.11 -17.19 21.54
C TYR A 296 12.92 -18.33 20.56
N ARG A 297 11.80 -19.02 20.70
CA ARG A 297 11.26 -19.95 19.71
C ARG A 297 9.89 -19.45 19.29
N PHE A 298 9.68 -19.27 18.00
CA PHE A 298 8.38 -19.06 17.39
C PHE A 298 7.83 -20.39 16.87
N ARG A 299 6.55 -20.67 17.15
CA ARG A 299 5.80 -21.78 16.58
C ARG A 299 4.36 -21.34 16.33
N GLY A 300 3.83 -21.53 15.13
CA GLY A 300 2.43 -21.26 14.84
C GLY A 300 2.10 -21.08 13.38
N THR A 301 0.86 -20.66 13.16
CA THR A 301 0.31 -20.41 11.82
C THR A 301 0.01 -18.94 11.63
N LEU A 302 0.50 -18.38 10.53
CA LEU A 302 0.16 -17.05 10.06
C LEU A 302 -0.89 -17.19 8.95
N ILE A 303 -2.01 -16.46 9.06
CA ILE A 303 -3.16 -16.61 8.15
C ILE A 303 -3.50 -15.25 7.51
N MET A 304 -3.49 -15.18 6.18
CA MET A 304 -3.93 -14.02 5.42
C MET A 304 -5.23 -14.33 4.67
N GLU A 305 -6.22 -13.47 4.80
CA GLU A 305 -7.40 -13.46 3.94
C GLU A 305 -7.32 -12.30 2.96
N ARG A 306 -7.38 -12.61 1.66
CA ARG A 306 -7.44 -11.62 0.60
C ARG A 306 -8.76 -11.74 -0.14
N LYS A 307 -9.51 -10.63 -0.23
CA LYS A 307 -10.76 -10.56 -0.99
C LYS A 307 -10.49 -10.02 -2.39
N ARG A 308 -11.14 -10.62 -3.38
CA ARG A 308 -11.08 -10.17 -4.77
C ARG A 308 -12.50 -10.02 -5.33
N ASN A 309 -12.72 -8.92 -6.05
CA ASN A 309 -13.96 -8.74 -6.82
C ASN A 309 -13.73 -9.28 -8.24
N ILE A 310 -14.18 -10.50 -8.48
CA ILE A 310 -13.96 -11.21 -9.76
C ILE A 310 -14.72 -10.61 -10.95
N THR A 311 -15.59 -9.63 -10.73
CA THR A 311 -16.28 -8.92 -11.84
C THR A 311 -15.41 -7.81 -12.45
N VAL A 312 -14.30 -7.43 -11.80
CA VAL A 312 -13.33 -6.47 -12.32
C VAL A 312 -12.41 -7.19 -13.30
N PRO A 313 -12.27 -6.72 -14.58
CA PRO A 313 -11.49 -7.43 -15.60
C PRO A 313 -9.98 -7.51 -15.28
N ASP A 314 -9.42 -6.50 -14.63
CA ASP A 314 -8.00 -6.43 -14.26
C ASP A 314 -7.80 -7.14 -12.92
N GLU A 315 -7.06 -8.25 -12.91
CA GLU A 315 -6.82 -9.07 -11.73
C GLU A 315 -6.15 -8.31 -10.59
N ASP A 316 -5.28 -7.35 -10.88
CA ASP A 316 -4.60 -6.54 -9.87
C ASP A 316 -5.55 -5.52 -9.21
N GLN A 317 -6.55 -5.07 -9.97
CA GLN A 317 -7.62 -4.18 -9.47
C GLN A 317 -8.76 -4.94 -8.79
N GLN A 318 -8.85 -6.27 -8.94
CA GLN A 318 -9.81 -7.10 -8.22
C GLN A 318 -9.57 -7.07 -6.71
N ILE A 319 -8.32 -6.87 -6.26
CA ILE A 319 -7.94 -6.97 -4.87
C ILE A 319 -8.58 -5.83 -4.08
N ILE A 320 -9.28 -6.19 -3.00
CA ILE A 320 -9.84 -5.25 -2.02
C ILE A 320 -8.83 -5.16 -0.87
N TRP A 321 -8.16 -4.01 -0.78
CA TRP A 321 -7.11 -3.71 0.18
C TRP A 321 -7.67 -3.18 1.49
#